data_40d2c731ad5a4a99c028951b0a4ee9f5
#
_entry.id   40d2c731ad5a4a99c028951b0a4ee9f5
#
_cell.length_a   1.000
_cell.length_b   1.000
_cell.length_c   1.000
_cell.angle_alpha   90.00
_cell.angle_beta   90.00
_cell.angle_gamma   90.00
#
_symmetry.space_group_name_H-M   'P 1'
#
loop_
_entity.id
_entity.type
_entity.pdbx_description
1 polymer ?
#
loop_
_entity_poly.entity_id
_entity_poly.type
_entity_poly.pdbx_seq_one_letter_code
_entity_poly.pdbx_strand_id
1 'polypeptide(L)'
;MAELPLPATRPLYGWSAEAPPSLPARFSSDPRRPLFSIVIPTLNQGAFIEDTLLSILWQGYDNVEVIVVDGGSTDDTPAVLERYRPWISVLISEPDRGQSEAINKGFRRATGSILAWLNSDDLYLPGAFRTVLEAFAAQPGGRWVIGSGDIISADQQFLRHVPAREGSAQTLLAIENDCFLLQQSCFWSSSLWQEAGGQVDESLSLLMDYDLWWRFSQRCTGIVTQEKLGAMRYYATVKTRRQGERFPAELATIYARYGASASLDRLVQRLLAEKSALGERLSTLERQLPVRLLRRLRLLPRP
;
A
#
# COMPACT_ATOMS: atom_id res chain seq x y z
N MET A 1 10.19 -28.49 -17.12
CA MET A 1 10.15 -27.35 -16.18
C MET A 1 10.27 -26.12 -17.07
N ALA A 2 9.26 -25.28 -17.11
CA ALA A 2 9.37 -24.01 -17.83
C ALA A 2 10.38 -23.16 -17.06
N GLU A 3 11.50 -22.80 -17.70
CA GLU A 3 12.39 -21.77 -17.18
C GLU A 3 11.57 -20.47 -17.12
N LEU A 4 11.48 -19.88 -15.91
CA LEU A 4 10.98 -18.53 -15.82
C LEU A 4 11.83 -17.64 -16.70
N PRO A 5 11.23 -16.80 -17.55
CA PRO A 5 11.97 -15.73 -18.17
C PRO A 5 12.52 -14.85 -17.03
N LEU A 6 13.85 -14.80 -16.92
CA LEU A 6 14.49 -13.83 -16.04
C LEU A 6 13.94 -12.44 -16.37
N PRO A 7 13.65 -11.61 -15.35
CA PRO A 7 13.15 -10.27 -15.60
C PRO A 7 14.09 -9.55 -16.56
N ALA A 8 13.52 -8.84 -17.52
CA ALA A 8 14.27 -8.14 -18.51
C ALA A 8 15.25 -7.16 -17.82
N THR A 9 16.47 -7.60 -17.66
CA THR A 9 17.74 -6.83 -17.57
C THR A 9 17.90 -5.72 -16.52
N ARG A 10 16.95 -5.41 -15.64
CA ARG A 10 17.21 -4.41 -14.58
C ARG A 10 17.12 -5.04 -13.18
N PRO A 11 18.07 -4.71 -12.28
CA PRO A 11 18.01 -5.18 -10.90
C PRO A 11 16.75 -4.65 -10.22
N LEU A 12 16.15 -5.48 -9.37
CA LEU A 12 15.04 -5.04 -8.53
C LEU A 12 15.60 -4.26 -7.34
N TYR A 13 14.94 -3.16 -6.95
CA TYR A 13 15.38 -2.31 -5.85
C TYR A 13 15.61 -3.11 -4.56
N GLY A 14 16.79 -2.92 -3.96
CA GLY A 14 17.22 -3.64 -2.77
C GLY A 14 17.75 -5.06 -3.03
N TRP A 15 17.58 -5.62 -4.23
CA TRP A 15 18.05 -6.96 -4.59
C TRP A 15 19.34 -6.88 -5.41
N SER A 16 20.28 -7.82 -5.16
CA SER A 16 21.52 -7.90 -5.92
C SER A 16 21.25 -8.33 -7.38
N ALA A 17 21.81 -7.62 -8.33
CA ALA A 17 21.74 -8.00 -9.73
C ALA A 17 22.63 -9.21 -10.06
N GLU A 18 23.68 -9.45 -9.26
CA GLU A 18 24.71 -10.46 -9.54
C GLU A 18 24.28 -11.89 -9.17
N ALA A 19 23.32 -12.03 -8.27
CA ALA A 19 22.79 -13.33 -7.85
C ALA A 19 21.32 -13.19 -7.40
N PRO A 20 20.35 -13.11 -8.33
CA PRO A 20 18.95 -13.20 -7.94
C PRO A 20 18.72 -14.54 -7.25
N PRO A 21 17.94 -14.59 -6.15
CA PRO A 21 17.59 -15.85 -5.52
C PRO A 21 16.96 -16.82 -6.50
N SER A 22 17.26 -18.12 -6.35
CA SER A 22 16.58 -19.15 -7.13
C SER A 22 15.09 -19.12 -6.80
N LEU A 23 14.28 -19.20 -7.84
CA LEU A 23 12.84 -19.26 -7.64
C LEU A 23 12.44 -20.63 -7.10
N PRO A 24 11.49 -20.70 -6.15
CA PRO A 24 10.93 -21.97 -5.74
C PRO A 24 10.24 -22.65 -6.95
N ALA A 25 10.42 -23.96 -7.12
CA ALA A 25 9.76 -24.70 -8.20
C ALA A 25 8.23 -24.56 -8.14
N ARG A 26 7.69 -24.39 -6.95
CA ARG A 26 6.31 -24.00 -6.63
C ARG A 26 6.26 -23.58 -5.15
N PHE A 27 5.23 -22.86 -4.77
CA PHE A 27 4.95 -22.62 -3.37
C PHE A 27 4.49 -23.92 -2.67
N SER A 28 4.88 -24.06 -1.42
CA SER A 28 4.51 -25.15 -0.54
C SER A 28 3.30 -24.73 0.31
N SER A 29 2.57 -25.70 0.83
CA SER A 29 1.51 -25.49 1.82
C SER A 29 1.73 -26.40 3.02
N ASP A 30 2.92 -26.31 3.64
CA ASP A 30 3.25 -27.10 4.83
C ASP A 30 2.47 -26.58 6.04
N PRO A 31 1.52 -27.33 6.59
CA PRO A 31 0.68 -26.88 7.72
C PRO A 31 1.46 -26.70 9.03
N ARG A 32 2.71 -27.19 9.11
CA ARG A 32 3.58 -27.00 10.28
C ARG A 32 4.32 -25.67 10.28
N ARG A 33 4.27 -24.93 9.18
CA ARG A 33 4.93 -23.62 8.99
C ARG A 33 3.88 -22.54 8.81
N PRO A 34 4.10 -21.30 9.33
CA PRO A 34 3.20 -20.21 9.04
C PRO A 34 3.01 -19.99 7.53
N LEU A 35 1.78 -19.93 7.06
CA LEU A 35 1.45 -19.64 5.68
C LEU A 35 1.20 -18.13 5.55
N PHE A 36 1.91 -17.48 4.62
CA PHE A 36 1.62 -16.11 4.22
C PHE A 36 0.54 -16.10 3.13
N SER A 37 -0.50 -15.30 3.31
CA SER A 37 -1.42 -14.92 2.23
C SER A 37 -1.12 -13.49 1.82
N ILE A 38 -0.64 -13.33 0.60
CA ILE A 38 -0.34 -12.02 0.02
C ILE A 38 -1.37 -11.70 -1.06
N VAL A 39 -2.22 -10.71 -0.78
CA VAL A 39 -3.20 -10.20 -1.75
C VAL A 39 -2.57 -9.11 -2.59
N ILE A 40 -2.72 -9.20 -3.91
CA ILE A 40 -2.23 -8.21 -4.87
C ILE A 40 -3.42 -7.65 -5.65
N PRO A 41 -3.99 -6.49 -5.26
CA PRO A 41 -4.96 -5.80 -6.09
C PRO A 41 -4.24 -5.15 -7.27
N THR A 42 -4.77 -5.31 -8.49
CA THR A 42 -4.15 -4.74 -9.69
C THR A 42 -5.20 -4.24 -10.68
N LEU A 43 -4.86 -3.14 -11.37
CA LEU A 43 -5.61 -2.62 -12.52
C LEU A 43 -4.66 -1.80 -13.39
N ASN A 44 -4.39 -2.29 -14.61
CA ASN A 44 -3.51 -1.63 -15.57
C ASN A 44 -2.13 -1.28 -14.99
N GLN A 45 -1.44 -2.30 -14.46
CA GLN A 45 -0.11 -2.22 -13.84
C GLN A 45 0.93 -3.10 -14.54
N GLY A 46 0.77 -3.36 -15.83
CA GLY A 46 1.68 -4.22 -16.62
C GLY A 46 3.14 -3.79 -16.54
N ALA A 47 3.40 -2.49 -16.34
CA ALA A 47 4.75 -1.95 -16.21
C ALA A 47 5.45 -2.30 -14.88
N PHE A 48 4.70 -2.69 -13.84
CA PHE A 48 5.22 -2.82 -12.47
C PHE A 48 4.96 -4.18 -11.83
N ILE A 49 3.87 -4.86 -12.18
CA ILE A 49 3.40 -6.07 -11.48
C ILE A 49 4.41 -7.22 -11.53
N GLU A 50 5.27 -7.27 -12.54
CA GLU A 50 6.35 -8.26 -12.61
C GLU A 50 7.35 -8.06 -11.47
N ASP A 51 7.77 -6.82 -11.22
CA ASP A 51 8.65 -6.46 -10.11
C ASP A 51 8.03 -6.86 -8.77
N THR A 52 6.73 -6.60 -8.60
CA THR A 52 5.96 -6.95 -7.39
C THR A 52 5.96 -8.46 -7.16
N LEU A 53 5.64 -9.25 -8.18
CA LEU A 53 5.65 -10.72 -8.09
C LEU A 53 7.04 -11.26 -7.75
N LEU A 54 8.08 -10.77 -8.44
CA LEU A 54 9.46 -11.17 -8.17
C LEU A 54 9.89 -10.85 -6.74
N SER A 55 9.50 -9.70 -6.20
CA SER A 55 9.83 -9.32 -4.83
C SER A 55 9.26 -10.27 -3.77
N ILE A 56 8.17 -10.97 -4.07
CA ILE A 56 7.58 -12.02 -3.25
C ILE A 56 8.34 -13.35 -3.47
N LEU A 57 8.57 -13.73 -4.71
CA LEU A 57 9.21 -14.99 -5.08
C LEU A 57 10.64 -15.10 -4.55
N TRP A 58 11.35 -13.98 -4.49
CA TRP A 58 12.73 -13.91 -4.04
C TRP A 58 12.92 -13.86 -2.51
N GLN A 59 11.83 -13.93 -1.72
CA GLN A 59 11.95 -13.93 -0.25
C GLN A 59 12.63 -15.19 0.33
N GLY A 60 12.82 -16.23 -0.49
CA GLY A 60 13.43 -17.48 -0.03
C GLY A 60 12.53 -18.26 0.95
N TYR A 61 11.26 -17.94 1.01
CA TYR A 61 10.25 -18.63 1.79
C TYR A 61 9.14 -19.14 0.87
N ASP A 62 8.94 -20.46 0.88
CA ASP A 62 8.07 -21.12 -0.09
C ASP A 62 6.65 -21.40 0.42
N ASN A 63 6.37 -21.17 1.74
CA ASN A 63 5.03 -21.38 2.29
C ASN A 63 4.18 -20.09 2.16
N VAL A 64 3.85 -19.76 0.92
CA VAL A 64 3.16 -18.53 0.52
C VAL A 64 2.03 -18.85 -0.44
N GLU A 65 0.89 -18.25 -0.26
CA GLU A 65 -0.14 -18.14 -1.28
C GLU A 65 -0.23 -16.71 -1.82
N VAL A 66 -0.04 -16.57 -3.12
CA VAL A 66 -0.19 -15.29 -3.84
C VAL A 66 -1.58 -15.26 -4.44
N ILE A 67 -2.35 -14.25 -4.06
CA ILE A 67 -3.74 -14.05 -4.48
C ILE A 67 -3.80 -12.76 -5.27
N VAL A 68 -3.92 -12.85 -6.58
CA VAL A 68 -4.03 -11.68 -7.46
C VAL A 68 -5.49 -11.40 -7.77
N VAL A 69 -5.89 -10.15 -7.61
CA VAL A 69 -7.23 -9.66 -7.98
C VAL A 69 -7.06 -8.54 -9.01
N ASP A 70 -7.30 -8.89 -10.27
CA ASP A 70 -7.24 -8.00 -11.41
C ASP A 70 -8.62 -7.42 -11.70
N GLY A 71 -8.74 -6.10 -11.61
CA GLY A 71 -9.97 -5.34 -11.82
C GLY A 71 -10.43 -5.25 -13.29
N GLY A 72 -9.95 -6.15 -14.15
CA GLY A 72 -10.24 -6.16 -15.58
C GLY A 72 -9.27 -5.32 -16.39
N SER A 73 -7.96 -5.52 -16.19
CA SER A 73 -6.90 -4.82 -16.91
C SER A 73 -6.98 -5.02 -18.42
N THR A 74 -6.62 -3.96 -19.16
CA THR A 74 -6.61 -3.92 -20.63
C THR A 74 -5.24 -3.62 -21.22
N ASP A 75 -4.23 -3.41 -20.38
CA ASP A 75 -2.83 -3.26 -20.74
C ASP A 75 -2.11 -4.63 -20.72
N ASP A 76 -0.77 -4.63 -20.59
CA ASP A 76 0.03 -5.85 -20.55
C ASP A 76 -0.10 -6.67 -19.24
N THR A 77 -0.88 -6.20 -18.25
CA THR A 77 -1.07 -6.88 -16.96
C THR A 77 -1.49 -8.35 -17.14
N PRO A 78 -2.52 -8.71 -17.94
CA PRO A 78 -2.92 -10.11 -18.11
C PRO A 78 -1.82 -10.99 -18.69
N ALA A 79 -1.02 -10.47 -19.61
CA ALA A 79 0.09 -11.23 -20.22
C ALA A 79 1.21 -11.52 -19.21
N VAL A 80 1.49 -10.56 -18.30
CA VAL A 80 2.43 -10.78 -17.19
C VAL A 80 1.87 -11.82 -16.23
N LEU A 81 0.61 -11.69 -15.80
CA LEU A 81 -0.02 -12.64 -14.88
C LEU A 81 -0.02 -14.07 -15.41
N GLU A 82 -0.24 -14.27 -16.71
CA GLU A 82 -0.18 -15.60 -17.33
C GLU A 82 1.24 -16.19 -17.29
N ARG A 83 2.29 -15.39 -17.50
CA ARG A 83 3.68 -15.87 -17.36
C ARG A 83 4.01 -16.33 -15.94
N TYR A 84 3.46 -15.64 -14.92
CA TYR A 84 3.67 -15.97 -13.51
C TYR A 84 2.59 -16.91 -12.94
N ARG A 85 1.68 -17.42 -13.79
CA ARG A 85 0.55 -18.29 -13.39
C ARG A 85 0.93 -19.47 -12.48
N PRO A 86 2.10 -20.15 -12.67
CA PRO A 86 2.53 -21.26 -11.81
C PRO A 86 2.76 -20.88 -10.33
N TRP A 87 2.97 -19.61 -10.02
CA TRP A 87 3.21 -19.09 -8.66
C TRP A 87 2.04 -18.31 -8.09
N ILE A 88 0.99 -18.10 -8.86
CA ILE A 88 -0.24 -17.44 -8.41
C ILE A 88 -1.20 -18.52 -7.94
N SER A 89 -1.46 -18.56 -6.62
CA SER A 89 -2.36 -19.54 -6.01
C SER A 89 -3.81 -19.31 -6.41
N VAL A 90 -4.24 -18.05 -6.44
CA VAL A 90 -5.57 -17.62 -6.86
C VAL A 90 -5.46 -16.41 -7.78
N LEU A 91 -6.07 -16.50 -8.96
CA LEU A 91 -6.23 -15.36 -9.86
C LEU A 91 -7.72 -15.11 -10.07
N ILE A 92 -8.16 -13.90 -9.68
CA ILE A 92 -9.50 -13.38 -9.95
C ILE A 92 -9.31 -12.24 -10.96
N SER A 93 -9.90 -12.34 -12.15
CA SER A 93 -9.85 -11.28 -13.16
C SER A 93 -11.28 -10.95 -13.57
N GLU A 94 -11.81 -9.87 -13.02
CA GLU A 94 -13.14 -9.37 -13.27
C GLU A 94 -13.23 -7.89 -12.86
N PRO A 95 -14.10 -7.08 -13.46
CA PRO A 95 -14.29 -5.69 -13.05
C PRO A 95 -14.60 -5.56 -11.56
N ASP A 96 -14.03 -4.52 -10.94
CA ASP A 96 -14.29 -4.14 -9.56
C ASP A 96 -14.66 -2.65 -9.42
N ARG A 97 -15.16 -2.28 -8.25
CA ARG A 97 -15.52 -0.89 -7.90
C ARG A 97 -14.34 -0.09 -7.35
N GLY A 98 -13.16 -0.70 -7.31
CA GLY A 98 -11.92 -0.09 -6.83
C GLY A 98 -11.09 -1.00 -5.94
N GLN A 99 -9.91 -0.51 -5.58
CA GLN A 99 -8.87 -1.27 -4.87
C GLN A 99 -9.37 -1.93 -3.57
N SER A 100 -10.22 -1.26 -2.80
CA SER A 100 -10.75 -1.80 -1.53
C SER A 100 -11.62 -3.05 -1.76
N GLU A 101 -12.43 -3.07 -2.82
CA GLU A 101 -13.19 -4.26 -3.19
C GLU A 101 -12.25 -5.39 -3.65
N ALA A 102 -11.24 -5.08 -4.47
CA ALA A 102 -10.24 -6.06 -4.90
C ALA A 102 -9.50 -6.68 -3.70
N ILE A 103 -9.06 -5.87 -2.73
CA ILE A 103 -8.45 -6.33 -1.48
C ILE A 103 -9.40 -7.28 -0.74
N ASN A 104 -10.66 -6.90 -0.57
CA ASN A 104 -11.66 -7.71 0.11
C ASN A 104 -11.95 -9.03 -0.64
N LYS A 105 -12.03 -9.01 -1.98
CA LYS A 105 -12.16 -10.23 -2.80
C LYS A 105 -10.98 -11.18 -2.56
N GLY A 106 -9.76 -10.64 -2.51
CA GLY A 106 -8.56 -11.41 -2.25
C GLY A 106 -8.56 -12.03 -0.85
N PHE A 107 -8.81 -11.26 0.20
CA PHE A 107 -8.80 -11.78 1.57
C PHE A 107 -9.91 -12.79 1.86
N ARG A 108 -11.01 -12.78 1.14
CA ARG A 108 -12.01 -13.88 1.21
C ARG A 108 -11.48 -15.22 0.71
N ARG A 109 -10.37 -15.25 -0.03
CA ARG A 109 -9.69 -16.46 -0.52
C ARG A 109 -8.46 -16.82 0.29
N ALA A 110 -8.00 -15.93 1.16
CA ALA A 110 -6.82 -16.11 1.98
C ALA A 110 -7.04 -17.19 3.05
N THR A 111 -6.09 -18.13 3.15
CA THR A 111 -6.11 -19.24 4.10
C THR A 111 -4.93 -19.20 5.07
N GLY A 112 -3.98 -18.29 4.86
CA GLY A 112 -2.77 -18.16 5.65
C GLY A 112 -3.00 -17.62 7.06
N SER A 113 -2.08 -17.98 7.95
CA SER A 113 -2.04 -17.47 9.32
C SER A 113 -1.46 -16.06 9.42
N ILE A 114 -0.63 -15.65 8.44
CA ILE A 114 -0.06 -14.31 8.30
C ILE A 114 -0.61 -13.68 7.02
N LEU A 115 -1.19 -12.51 7.16
CA LEU A 115 -1.82 -11.78 6.08
C LEU A 115 -1.09 -10.49 5.78
N ALA A 116 -1.06 -10.12 4.50
CA ALA A 116 -0.67 -8.79 4.02
C ALA A 116 -1.29 -8.54 2.63
N TRP A 117 -1.40 -7.29 2.20
CA TRP A 117 -1.52 -7.02 0.77
C TRP A 117 -0.31 -6.22 0.29
N LEU A 118 -0.03 -6.35 -0.99
CA LEU A 118 1.02 -5.59 -1.67
C LEU A 118 0.41 -5.02 -2.95
N ASN A 119 0.43 -3.70 -3.09
CA ASN A 119 -0.06 -3.09 -4.33
C ASN A 119 0.83 -3.52 -5.49
N SER A 120 0.25 -3.65 -6.67
CA SER A 120 0.92 -4.20 -7.85
C SER A 120 2.00 -3.29 -8.46
N ASP A 121 2.27 -2.13 -7.87
CA ASP A 121 3.36 -1.21 -8.21
C ASP A 121 4.43 -1.10 -7.09
N ASP A 122 4.25 -1.81 -5.95
CA ASP A 122 5.12 -1.79 -4.78
C ASP A 122 5.95 -3.07 -4.64
N LEU A 123 6.92 -3.07 -3.72
CA LEU A 123 7.87 -4.16 -3.55
C LEU A 123 8.01 -4.58 -2.09
N TYR A 124 8.23 -5.87 -1.84
CA TYR A 124 8.92 -6.31 -0.63
C TYR A 124 10.43 -6.21 -0.79
N LEU A 125 11.12 -5.89 0.30
CA LEU A 125 12.58 -5.83 0.35
C LEU A 125 13.18 -7.16 0.81
N PRO A 126 14.48 -7.43 0.53
CA PRO A 126 15.13 -8.69 0.89
C PRO A 126 14.99 -9.04 2.37
N GLY A 127 14.56 -10.27 2.66
CA GLY A 127 14.43 -10.77 4.02
C GLY A 127 13.17 -10.34 4.77
N ALA A 128 12.23 -9.62 4.13
CA ALA A 128 11.00 -9.16 4.77
C ALA A 128 10.23 -10.30 5.45
N PHE A 129 10.02 -11.45 4.78
CA PHE A 129 9.28 -12.56 5.35
C PHE A 129 10.04 -13.20 6.53
N ARG A 130 11.37 -13.33 6.45
CA ARG A 130 12.18 -13.82 7.56
C ARG A 130 12.05 -12.91 8.78
N THR A 131 12.18 -11.59 8.61
CA THR A 131 12.03 -10.63 9.70
C THR A 131 10.65 -10.71 10.34
N VAL A 132 9.58 -10.85 9.54
CA VAL A 132 8.21 -11.00 10.06
C VAL A 132 8.06 -12.28 10.88
N LEU A 133 8.60 -13.41 10.41
CA LEU A 133 8.57 -14.68 11.16
C LEU A 133 9.34 -14.59 12.47
N GLU A 134 10.53 -13.99 12.46
CA GLU A 134 11.35 -13.76 13.64
C GLU A 134 10.63 -12.84 14.64
N ALA A 135 9.97 -11.78 14.17
CA ALA A 135 9.20 -10.86 15.01
C ALA A 135 8.03 -11.57 15.72
N PHE A 136 7.26 -12.39 15.01
CA PHE A 136 6.19 -13.18 15.61
C PHE A 136 6.71 -14.27 16.57
N ALA A 137 7.84 -14.88 16.24
CA ALA A 137 8.46 -15.89 17.12
C ALA A 137 9.03 -15.27 18.41
N ALA A 138 9.60 -14.07 18.32
CA ALA A 138 10.17 -13.36 19.48
C ALA A 138 9.09 -12.80 20.44
N GLN A 139 7.88 -12.56 19.96
CA GLN A 139 6.77 -12.05 20.76
C GLN A 139 5.52 -12.95 20.62
N PRO A 140 5.48 -14.09 21.37
CA PRO A 140 4.31 -14.96 21.37
C PRO A 140 3.06 -14.18 21.77
N GLY A 141 2.02 -14.23 20.93
CA GLY A 141 0.80 -13.42 21.09
C GLY A 141 0.83 -12.07 20.38
N GLY A 142 1.97 -11.65 19.80
CA GLY A 142 2.01 -10.54 18.87
C GLY A 142 1.19 -10.85 17.62
N ARG A 143 0.43 -9.86 17.12
CA ARG A 143 -0.52 -10.10 16.04
C ARG A 143 -0.38 -9.15 14.86
N TRP A 144 0.50 -8.13 14.97
CA TRP A 144 0.73 -7.11 13.96
C TRP A 144 2.20 -6.69 13.95
N VAL A 145 2.89 -6.86 12.83
CA VAL A 145 4.28 -6.41 12.62
C VAL A 145 4.26 -5.16 11.75
N ILE A 146 5.01 -4.15 12.18
CA ILE A 146 5.18 -2.86 11.50
C ILE A 146 6.66 -2.63 11.27
N GLY A 147 7.07 -2.64 10.00
CA GLY A 147 8.44 -2.40 9.60
C GLY A 147 8.67 -0.99 9.06
N SER A 148 9.95 -0.64 8.90
CA SER A 148 10.36 0.51 8.10
C SER A 148 10.36 0.17 6.61
N GLY A 149 10.63 1.15 5.75
CA GLY A 149 10.76 0.92 4.32
C GLY A 149 11.19 2.19 3.59
N ASP A 150 11.15 2.12 2.28
CA ASP A 150 11.60 3.22 1.45
C ASP A 150 10.50 3.67 0.48
N ILE A 151 10.56 4.93 0.06
CA ILE A 151 9.81 5.45 -1.07
C ILE A 151 10.78 5.51 -2.24
N ILE A 152 10.38 4.99 -3.39
CA ILE A 152 11.18 4.93 -4.61
C ILE A 152 10.44 5.57 -5.80
N SER A 153 11.17 5.98 -6.83
CA SER A 153 10.58 6.46 -8.09
C SER A 153 10.03 5.31 -8.94
N ALA A 154 9.36 5.64 -10.06
CA ALA A 154 8.98 4.65 -11.09
C ALA A 154 10.17 3.81 -11.55
N ASP A 155 11.35 4.43 -11.69
CA ASP A 155 12.59 3.81 -12.13
C ASP A 155 13.43 3.24 -10.98
N GLN A 156 12.78 2.98 -9.84
CA GLN A 156 13.38 2.37 -8.65
C GLN A 156 14.55 3.17 -8.03
N GLN A 157 14.59 4.49 -8.22
CA GLN A 157 15.55 5.34 -7.52
C GLN A 157 15.04 5.67 -6.11
N PHE A 158 15.93 5.57 -5.13
CA PHE A 158 15.61 5.96 -3.75
C PHE A 158 15.17 7.43 -3.68
N LEU A 159 14.06 7.70 -3.02
CA LEU A 159 13.55 9.04 -2.78
C LEU A 159 13.60 9.40 -1.29
N ARG A 160 13.10 8.52 -0.43
CA ARG A 160 13.02 8.78 1.01
C ARG A 160 12.89 7.47 1.80
N HIS A 161 13.48 7.46 3.01
CA HIS A 161 13.24 6.42 4.01
C HIS A 161 12.03 6.78 4.88
N VAL A 162 11.22 5.78 5.21
CA VAL A 162 10.07 5.87 6.14
C VAL A 162 10.38 4.98 7.33
N PRO A 163 10.67 5.55 8.51
CA PRO A 163 10.96 4.76 9.71
C PRO A 163 9.69 4.05 10.20
N ALA A 164 9.86 2.87 10.78
CA ALA A 164 8.78 2.19 11.47
C ALA A 164 8.34 3.00 12.70
N ARG A 165 7.04 3.02 12.96
CA ARG A 165 6.42 3.70 14.09
C ARG A 165 5.46 2.77 14.79
N GLU A 166 5.22 3.04 16.06
CA GLU A 166 4.24 2.29 16.84
C GLU A 166 2.84 2.46 16.24
N GLY A 167 2.12 1.37 16.07
CA GLY A 167 0.73 1.37 15.58
C GLY A 167 -0.26 1.74 16.69
N SER A 168 -0.04 2.87 17.36
CA SER A 168 -0.91 3.38 18.41
C SER A 168 -1.89 4.44 17.88
N ALA A 169 -3.00 4.64 18.56
CA ALA A 169 -3.93 5.72 18.24
C ALA A 169 -3.23 7.09 18.18
N GLN A 170 -2.24 7.33 19.05
CA GLN A 170 -1.48 8.58 19.06
C GLN A 170 -0.66 8.78 17.79
N THR A 171 0.03 7.73 17.31
CA THR A 171 0.78 7.77 16.05
C THR A 171 -0.16 7.98 14.87
N LEU A 172 -1.30 7.30 14.86
CA LEU A 172 -2.29 7.44 13.81
C LEU A 172 -2.89 8.86 13.76
N LEU A 173 -3.08 9.52 14.91
CA LEU A 173 -3.49 10.93 14.95
C LEU A 173 -2.45 11.89 14.37
N ALA A 174 -1.21 11.48 14.23
CA ALA A 174 -0.12 12.29 13.71
C ALA A 174 0.11 12.15 12.18
N ILE A 175 -0.77 11.48 11.45
CA ILE A 175 -0.63 11.28 9.98
C ILE A 175 -0.53 12.61 9.22
N GLU A 176 -1.18 13.64 9.71
CA GLU A 176 -1.13 14.99 9.14
C GLU A 176 0.27 15.61 9.15
N ASN A 177 1.15 15.11 10.02
CA ASN A 177 2.53 15.54 10.16
C ASN A 177 3.51 14.60 9.45
N ASP A 178 3.07 13.93 8.38
CA ASP A 178 3.86 12.95 7.63
C ASP A 178 4.27 11.72 8.48
N CYS A 179 3.55 11.47 9.57
CA CYS A 179 3.72 10.31 10.44
C CYS A 179 2.74 9.21 10.02
N PHE A 180 3.06 8.46 8.97
CA PHE A 180 2.24 7.35 8.51
C PHE A 180 2.99 6.01 8.62
N LEU A 181 2.22 4.93 8.71
CA LEU A 181 2.75 3.57 8.61
C LEU A 181 2.84 3.18 7.15
N LEU A 182 4.00 2.69 6.73
CA LEU A 182 4.18 2.23 5.37
C LEU A 182 3.42 0.91 5.18
N GLN A 183 2.36 0.93 4.39
CA GLN A 183 1.43 -0.20 4.24
C GLN A 183 2.15 -1.48 3.77
N GLN A 184 3.09 -1.37 2.85
CA GLN A 184 3.92 -2.46 2.32
C GLN A 184 4.84 -3.11 3.38
N SER A 185 4.99 -2.46 4.53
CA SER A 185 5.79 -2.95 5.65
C SER A 185 4.94 -3.42 6.83
N CYS A 186 3.65 -3.68 6.59
CA CYS A 186 2.72 -4.15 7.61
C CYS A 186 2.24 -5.58 7.31
N PHE A 187 2.36 -6.45 8.33
CA PHE A 187 1.90 -7.84 8.29
C PHE A 187 1.12 -8.15 9.57
N TRP A 188 0.07 -8.96 9.47
CA TRP A 188 -0.80 -9.25 10.62
C TRP A 188 -1.32 -10.69 10.62
N SER A 189 -1.75 -11.15 11.79
CA SER A 189 -2.37 -12.46 11.92
C SER A 189 -3.79 -12.49 11.34
N SER A 190 -4.19 -13.64 10.83
CA SER A 190 -5.57 -13.86 10.36
C SER A 190 -6.60 -13.64 11.46
N SER A 191 -6.26 -13.96 12.73
CA SER A 191 -7.15 -13.72 13.87
C SER A 191 -7.38 -12.22 14.10
N LEU A 192 -6.33 -11.37 14.03
CA LEU A 192 -6.49 -9.93 14.16
C LEU A 192 -7.37 -9.34 13.04
N TRP A 193 -7.19 -9.83 11.81
CA TRP A 193 -8.01 -9.45 10.67
C TRP A 193 -9.48 -9.73 10.92
N GLN A 194 -9.82 -10.95 11.35
CA GLN A 194 -11.21 -11.34 11.65
C GLN A 194 -11.81 -10.51 12.79
N GLU A 195 -11.08 -10.32 13.87
CA GLU A 195 -11.53 -9.48 15.01
C GLU A 195 -11.73 -8.01 14.61
N ALA A 196 -10.97 -7.52 13.63
CA ALA A 196 -11.10 -6.17 13.10
C ALA A 196 -12.23 -6.02 12.06
N GLY A 197 -13.02 -7.06 11.84
CA GLY A 197 -14.17 -7.05 10.92
C GLY A 197 -13.94 -7.77 9.61
N GLY A 198 -12.76 -8.36 9.36
CA GLY A 198 -12.46 -9.21 8.22
C GLY A 198 -12.56 -8.52 6.85
N GLN A 199 -12.42 -7.20 6.81
CA GLN A 199 -12.49 -6.42 5.58
C GLN A 199 -11.88 -5.01 5.73
N VAL A 200 -11.46 -4.42 4.63
CA VAL A 200 -11.24 -2.97 4.53
C VAL A 200 -12.53 -2.26 4.14
N ASP A 201 -12.65 -0.98 4.48
CA ASP A 201 -13.83 -0.18 4.15
C ASP A 201 -13.83 0.22 2.67
N GLU A 202 -14.78 -0.30 1.89
CA GLU A 202 -14.91 -0.03 0.45
C GLU A 202 -15.37 1.41 0.14
N SER A 203 -15.85 2.15 1.12
CA SER A 203 -16.18 3.58 0.96
C SER A 203 -14.94 4.48 0.93
N LEU A 204 -13.79 3.96 1.43
CA LEU A 204 -12.51 4.67 1.44
C LEU A 204 -11.68 4.28 0.23
N SER A 205 -11.16 5.29 -0.46
CA SER A 205 -10.35 5.12 -1.66
C SER A 205 -8.86 5.21 -1.39
N LEU A 206 -8.45 6.07 -0.45
CA LEU A 206 -7.04 6.35 -0.13
C LEU A 206 -6.62 5.83 1.24
N LEU A 207 -7.51 5.89 2.23
CA LEU A 207 -7.20 5.68 3.63
C LEU A 207 -7.81 4.38 4.20
N MET A 208 -8.08 3.37 3.35
CA MET A 208 -8.59 2.07 3.77
C MET A 208 -7.61 1.32 4.70
N ASP A 209 -6.31 1.49 4.46
CA ASP A 209 -5.25 0.96 5.33
C ASP A 209 -5.24 1.67 6.68
N TYR A 210 -5.35 2.99 6.66
CA TYR A 210 -5.38 3.80 7.86
C TYR A 210 -6.58 3.50 8.75
N ASP A 211 -7.78 3.29 8.18
CA ASP A 211 -8.95 2.80 8.91
C ASP A 211 -8.70 1.41 9.52
N LEU A 212 -8.05 0.52 8.78
CA LEU A 212 -7.69 -0.80 9.29
C LEU A 212 -6.70 -0.72 10.46
N TRP A 213 -5.68 0.14 10.38
CA TRP A 213 -4.71 0.37 11.46
C TRP A 213 -5.38 0.91 12.72
N TRP A 214 -6.37 1.78 12.59
CA TRP A 214 -7.21 2.21 13.72
C TRP A 214 -7.90 1.04 14.38
N ARG A 215 -8.52 0.17 13.62
CA ARG A 215 -9.18 -1.03 14.16
C ARG A 215 -8.21 -2.00 14.82
N PHE A 216 -7.00 -2.14 14.28
CA PHE A 216 -5.93 -2.95 14.89
C PHE A 216 -5.43 -2.36 16.20
N SER A 217 -5.20 -1.05 16.25
CA SER A 217 -4.70 -0.36 17.45
C SER A 217 -5.63 -0.47 18.66
N GLN A 218 -6.92 -0.73 18.43
CA GLN A 218 -7.90 -0.97 19.50
C GLN A 218 -7.79 -2.40 20.07
N ARG A 219 -7.03 -3.29 19.47
CA ARG A 219 -6.95 -4.72 19.79
C ARG A 219 -5.59 -5.18 20.24
N CYS A 220 -4.54 -4.57 19.73
CA CYS A 220 -3.18 -4.90 20.11
C CYS A 220 -2.21 -3.76 19.77
N THR A 221 -1.09 -3.74 20.47
CA THR A 221 0.07 -2.95 20.08
C THR A 221 0.84 -3.70 18.98
N GLY A 222 1.27 -2.99 17.94
CA GLY A 222 2.07 -3.58 16.88
C GLY A 222 3.51 -3.90 17.36
N ILE A 223 4.07 -4.97 16.83
CA ILE A 223 5.51 -5.27 16.96
C ILE A 223 6.24 -4.36 15.97
N VAL A 224 7.08 -3.49 16.48
CA VAL A 224 7.83 -2.53 15.65
C VAL A 224 9.24 -3.08 15.37
N THR A 225 9.63 -3.08 14.11
CA THR A 225 11.00 -3.35 13.68
C THR A 225 11.50 -2.22 12.78
N GLN A 226 12.77 -1.83 12.95
CA GLN A 226 13.39 -0.84 12.05
C GLN A 226 13.96 -1.48 10.77
N GLU A 227 13.85 -2.79 10.62
CA GLU A 227 14.19 -3.47 9.37
C GLU A 227 13.27 -3.01 8.25
N LYS A 228 13.83 -2.84 7.05
CA LYS A 228 13.09 -2.42 5.87
C LYS A 228 12.35 -3.61 5.28
N LEU A 229 11.02 -3.58 5.32
CA LEU A 229 10.20 -4.68 4.81
C LEU A 229 9.64 -4.42 3.42
N GLY A 230 9.38 -3.17 3.06
CA GLY A 230 8.78 -2.84 1.79
C GLY A 230 9.28 -1.52 1.19
N ALA A 231 8.99 -1.33 -0.10
CA ALA A 231 9.22 -0.08 -0.80
C ALA A 231 7.96 0.34 -1.55
N MET A 232 7.54 1.57 -1.31
CA MET A 232 6.40 2.22 -1.99
C MET A 232 6.90 2.95 -3.23
N ARG A 233 6.29 2.68 -4.38
CA ARG A 233 6.61 3.41 -5.60
C ARG A 233 5.79 4.70 -5.70
N TYR A 234 6.48 5.82 -5.92
CA TYR A 234 5.88 7.14 -6.03
C TYR A 234 6.20 7.78 -7.38
N TYR A 235 5.17 8.05 -8.19
CA TYR A 235 5.28 8.57 -9.55
C TYR A 235 4.07 9.44 -9.93
N ALA A 236 4.10 10.07 -11.10
CA ALA A 236 3.12 11.09 -11.47
C ALA A 236 1.65 10.60 -11.48
N THR A 237 1.44 9.34 -11.85
CA THR A 237 0.10 8.74 -12.01
C THR A 237 -0.31 7.83 -10.86
N VAL A 238 0.49 7.74 -9.77
CA VAL A 238 0.12 6.95 -8.60
C VAL A 238 -1.20 7.46 -8.00
N LYS A 239 -2.01 6.53 -7.51
CA LYS A 239 -3.38 6.79 -7.02
C LYS A 239 -3.42 7.91 -5.96
N THR A 240 -2.52 7.87 -4.99
CA THR A 240 -2.41 8.86 -3.90
C THR A 240 -2.22 10.28 -4.43
N ARG A 241 -1.47 10.44 -5.53
CA ARG A 241 -1.25 11.74 -6.16
C ARG A 241 -2.45 12.18 -7.01
N ARG A 242 -3.07 11.25 -7.76
CA ARG A 242 -4.22 11.54 -8.61
C ARG A 242 -5.49 11.88 -7.85
N GLN A 243 -5.69 11.29 -6.69
CA GLN A 243 -6.89 11.42 -5.87
C GLN A 243 -6.62 12.14 -4.54
N GLY A 244 -5.47 12.79 -4.39
CA GLY A 244 -5.04 13.45 -3.14
C GLY A 244 -6.05 14.47 -2.60
N GLU A 245 -6.90 15.04 -3.44
CA GLU A 245 -8.00 15.92 -3.05
C GLU A 245 -9.06 15.25 -2.14
N ARG A 246 -9.15 13.89 -2.19
CA ARG A 246 -10.06 13.11 -1.33
C ARG A 246 -9.50 12.89 0.07
N PHE A 247 -8.20 12.99 0.25
CA PHE A 247 -7.51 12.69 1.50
C PHE A 247 -8.10 13.42 2.71
N PRO A 248 -8.34 14.77 2.68
CA PRO A 248 -8.90 15.46 3.83
C PRO A 248 -10.31 14.99 4.20
N ALA A 249 -11.15 14.67 3.21
CA ALA A 249 -12.52 14.22 3.45
C ALA A 249 -12.56 12.80 4.05
N GLU A 250 -11.73 11.90 3.54
CA GLU A 250 -11.62 10.55 4.10
C GLU A 250 -11.02 10.58 5.51
N LEU A 251 -10.00 11.43 5.75
CA LEU A 251 -9.41 11.60 7.07
C LEU A 251 -10.42 12.17 8.08
N ALA A 252 -11.21 13.18 7.69
CA ALA A 252 -12.28 13.71 8.52
C ALA A 252 -13.32 12.65 8.88
N THR A 253 -13.67 11.78 7.92
CA THR A 253 -14.58 10.65 8.14
C THR A 253 -14.04 9.68 9.18
N ILE A 254 -12.75 9.35 9.11
CA ILE A 254 -12.08 8.47 10.08
C ILE A 254 -12.02 9.12 11.44
N TYR A 255 -11.62 10.39 11.55
CA TYR A 255 -11.56 11.10 12.81
C TYR A 255 -12.94 11.20 13.49
N ALA A 256 -13.99 11.47 12.72
CA ALA A 256 -15.36 11.46 13.24
C ALA A 256 -15.79 10.07 13.73
N ARG A 257 -15.47 9.03 12.98
CA ARG A 257 -15.79 7.63 13.32
C ARG A 257 -15.17 7.18 14.63
N TYR A 258 -13.93 7.56 14.87
CA TYR A 258 -13.16 7.11 16.05
C TYR A 258 -13.11 8.14 17.19
N GLY A 259 -13.93 9.18 17.13
CA GLY A 259 -14.05 10.17 18.21
C GLY A 259 -12.85 11.07 18.38
N ALA A 260 -12.03 11.25 17.34
CA ALA A 260 -10.84 12.09 17.36
C ALA A 260 -11.20 13.59 17.13
N SER A 261 -12.13 14.15 17.90
CA SER A 261 -12.68 15.48 17.71
C SER A 261 -11.62 16.59 17.66
N ALA A 262 -10.64 16.58 18.58
CA ALA A 262 -9.56 17.57 18.58
C ALA A 262 -8.68 17.53 17.31
N SER A 263 -8.50 16.35 16.70
CA SER A 263 -7.77 16.20 15.43
C SER A 263 -8.64 16.66 14.25
N LEU A 264 -9.92 16.37 14.30
CA LEU A 264 -10.88 16.87 13.31
C LEU A 264 -10.93 18.40 13.31
N ASP A 265 -10.99 19.03 14.49
CA ASP A 265 -10.97 20.48 14.61
C ASP A 265 -9.68 21.08 14.02
N ARG A 266 -8.51 20.51 14.34
CA ARG A 266 -7.23 20.95 13.75
C ARG A 266 -7.22 20.82 12.22
N LEU A 267 -7.72 19.70 11.69
CA LEU A 267 -7.83 19.48 10.25
C LEU A 267 -8.71 20.56 9.60
N VAL A 268 -9.88 20.83 10.17
CA VAL A 268 -10.79 21.88 9.67
C VAL A 268 -10.13 23.25 9.70
N GLN A 269 -9.48 23.62 10.80
CA GLN A 269 -8.78 24.92 10.93
C GLN A 269 -7.66 25.05 9.88
N ARG A 270 -6.88 24.00 9.65
CA ARG A 270 -5.84 24.00 8.62
C ARG A 270 -6.43 24.22 7.22
N LEU A 271 -7.48 23.48 6.85
CA LEU A 271 -8.12 23.61 5.54
C LEU A 271 -8.72 25.00 5.32
N LEU A 272 -9.28 25.61 6.37
CA LEU A 272 -9.77 27.00 6.31
C LEU A 272 -8.63 28.00 6.11
N ALA A 273 -7.50 27.81 6.78
CA ALA A 273 -6.32 28.66 6.61
C ALA A 273 -5.73 28.53 5.19
N GLU A 274 -5.60 27.30 4.66
CA GLU A 274 -5.15 27.05 3.28
C GLU A 274 -6.07 27.71 2.26
N LYS A 275 -7.39 27.58 2.44
CA LYS A 275 -8.39 28.23 1.58
C LYS A 275 -8.24 29.76 1.60
N SER A 276 -8.04 30.37 2.78
CA SER A 276 -7.82 31.81 2.93
C SER A 276 -6.55 32.25 2.20
N ALA A 277 -5.43 31.54 2.42
CA ALA A 277 -4.14 31.84 1.78
C ALA A 277 -4.21 31.73 0.25
N LEU A 278 -4.94 30.74 -0.28
CA LEU A 278 -5.17 30.62 -1.71
C LEU A 278 -6.02 31.78 -2.25
N GLY A 279 -7.05 32.21 -1.52
CA GLY A 279 -7.87 33.38 -1.86
C GLY A 279 -7.05 34.67 -1.92
N GLU A 280 -6.16 34.89 -0.95
CA GLU A 280 -5.26 36.04 -0.93
C GLU A 280 -4.25 36.02 -2.10
N ARG A 281 -3.67 34.85 -2.40
CA ARG A 281 -2.78 34.69 -3.56
C ARG A 281 -3.49 34.95 -4.87
N LEU A 282 -4.73 34.43 -5.04
CA LEU A 282 -5.54 34.70 -6.23
C LEU A 282 -5.84 36.19 -6.36
N SER A 283 -6.28 36.84 -5.29
CA SER A 283 -6.55 38.29 -5.26
C SER A 283 -5.31 39.13 -5.57
N THR A 284 -4.13 38.67 -5.16
CA THR A 284 -2.86 39.33 -5.50
C THR A 284 -2.52 39.18 -6.98
N LEU A 285 -2.70 37.98 -7.54
CA LEU A 285 -2.50 37.72 -8.96
C LEU A 285 -3.49 38.54 -9.83
N GLU A 286 -4.73 38.63 -9.40
CA GLU A 286 -5.76 39.45 -10.09
C GLU A 286 -5.37 40.93 -10.15
N ARG A 287 -4.73 41.45 -9.09
CA ARG A 287 -4.23 42.84 -9.05
C ARG A 287 -2.97 43.06 -9.91
N GLN A 288 -2.13 42.04 -10.06
CA GLN A 288 -0.86 42.15 -10.78
C GLN A 288 -0.97 41.81 -12.26
N LEU A 289 -1.99 41.04 -12.68
CA LEU A 289 -2.15 40.58 -14.05
C LEU A 289 -3.25 41.40 -14.78
N PRO A 290 -3.03 41.76 -16.06
CA PRO A 290 -4.08 42.39 -16.88
C PRO A 290 -5.31 41.48 -16.96
N VAL A 291 -6.49 42.05 -16.77
CA VAL A 291 -7.79 41.32 -16.80
C VAL A 291 -7.96 40.44 -18.04
N ARG A 292 -7.42 40.88 -19.19
CA ARG A 292 -7.45 40.10 -20.43
C ARG A 292 -6.66 38.78 -20.32
N LEU A 293 -5.56 38.76 -19.57
CA LEU A 293 -4.75 37.57 -19.37
C LEU A 293 -5.43 36.58 -18.41
N LEU A 294 -6.02 37.08 -17.34
CA LEU A 294 -6.77 36.26 -16.37
C LEU A 294 -7.97 35.56 -17.03
N ARG A 295 -8.66 36.25 -17.92
CA ARG A 295 -9.77 35.66 -18.73
C ARG A 295 -9.25 34.58 -19.70
N ARG A 296 -8.09 34.79 -20.34
CA ARG A 296 -7.44 33.79 -21.22
C ARG A 296 -7.03 32.53 -20.48
N LEU A 297 -6.58 32.67 -19.24
CA LEU A 297 -6.20 31.56 -18.37
C LEU A 297 -7.41 30.89 -17.68
N ARG A 298 -8.63 31.34 -17.96
CA ARG A 298 -9.89 30.88 -17.31
C ARG A 298 -9.92 31.08 -15.78
N LEU A 299 -9.17 32.02 -15.25
CA LEU A 299 -9.12 32.35 -13.82
C LEU A 299 -10.21 33.37 -13.42
N LEU A 300 -10.91 33.97 -14.38
CA LEU A 300 -12.07 34.81 -14.16
C LEU A 300 -13.27 34.29 -14.98
N PRO A 301 -14.51 34.45 -14.47
CA PRO A 301 -15.72 34.11 -15.22
C PRO A 301 -15.82 34.96 -16.49
N ARG A 302 -16.40 34.39 -17.51
CA ARG A 302 -16.78 35.15 -18.73
C ARG A 302 -17.86 36.16 -18.37
N PRO A 303 -17.87 37.36 -18.98
CA PRO A 303 -18.88 38.37 -18.74
C PRO A 303 -20.29 37.87 -19.06
#